data_e4e95c01ec5d53117b8035f964599a33
#
_entry.id   e4e95c01ec5d53117b8035f964599a33
#
_cell.length_a   1.000
_cell.length_b   1.000
_cell.length_c   1.000
_cell.angle_alpha   90.00
_cell.angle_beta   90.00
_cell.angle_gamma   90.00
#
_symmetry.space_group_name_H-M   'P 1'
#
loop_
_entity.id
_entity.type
_entity.pdbx_description
1 polymer ?
#
loop_
_entity_poly.entity_id
_entity_poly.type
_entity_poly.pdbx_seq_one_letter_code
_entity_poly.pdbx_strand_id
1 'polypeptide(L)'
;SKANPPPRLDFNNMIVKTKDEYAEGHEENQNYLVIHSLRTKYFIFAEYKTAKAYGKKSIKLAPELNKMINKWLGVRERINVKSDYLLFNNKGGPVGESSMSNYINDAFVPTGKHIGVNMLRHIFVTDVANKLPLKERKEIAEKMFHSLEMSLVYEKND
;
A
#
# COMPACT_ATOMS: atom_id res chain seq x y z
N SER A 1 -3.32 -0.78 9.99
CA SER A 1 -4.56 -1.32 10.57
C SER A 1 -4.89 -2.69 9.99
N LYS A 2 -5.72 -3.48 10.66
CA LYS A 2 -6.19 -4.79 10.16
C LYS A 2 -6.89 -4.71 8.80
N ALA A 3 -7.58 -3.62 8.52
CA ALA A 3 -8.28 -3.41 7.25
C ALA A 3 -7.31 -3.13 6.09
N ASN A 4 -6.24 -2.40 6.37
CA ASN A 4 -5.17 -2.10 5.42
C ASN A 4 -3.82 -2.41 6.07
N PRO A 5 -3.39 -3.68 6.07
CA PRO A 5 -2.08 -4.08 6.56
C PRO A 5 -0.97 -3.54 5.64
N PRO A 6 0.28 -3.43 6.11
CA PRO A 6 1.37 -2.89 5.31
C PRO A 6 1.73 -3.84 4.16
N PRO A 7 1.51 -3.46 2.89
CA PRO A 7 2.06 -4.19 1.74
C PRO A 7 3.57 -3.94 1.64
N ARG A 8 4.20 -4.36 0.55
CA ARG A 8 5.59 -4.01 0.24
C ARG A 8 5.65 -2.58 -0.34
N LEU A 9 6.48 -2.37 -1.36
CA LEU A 9 6.64 -1.06 -2.01
C LEU A 9 5.66 -0.87 -3.19
N ASP A 10 4.61 -1.69 -3.27
CA ASP A 10 3.67 -1.76 -4.40
C ASP A 10 2.87 -0.47 -4.64
N PHE A 11 3.09 0.56 -3.84
CA PHE A 11 2.53 1.91 -4.02
C PHE A 11 3.41 2.84 -4.87
N ASN A 12 4.66 2.47 -5.13
CA ASN A 12 5.65 3.35 -5.74
C ASN A 12 5.29 3.80 -7.17
N ASN A 13 4.58 2.96 -7.91
CA ASN A 13 4.12 3.20 -9.28
C ASN A 13 2.58 3.27 -9.42
N MET A 14 1.86 3.45 -8.32
CA MET A 14 0.40 3.45 -8.31
C MET A 14 -0.17 4.70 -9.00
N ILE A 15 -1.08 4.52 -9.96
CA ILE A 15 -1.76 5.58 -10.70
C ILE A 15 -3.10 5.92 -10.03
N VAL A 16 -3.45 7.20 -10.00
CA VAL A 16 -4.74 7.68 -9.48
C VAL A 16 -5.73 7.80 -10.63
N LYS A 17 -6.89 7.16 -10.50
CA LYS A 17 -8.02 7.30 -11.44
C LYS A 17 -9.33 7.44 -10.68
N THR A 18 -10.27 8.17 -11.25
CA THR A 18 -11.67 8.08 -10.84
C THR A 18 -12.25 6.73 -11.27
N LYS A 19 -13.41 6.36 -10.72
CA LYS A 19 -14.12 5.14 -11.11
C LYS A 19 -14.42 5.11 -12.60
N ASP A 20 -14.83 6.24 -13.16
CA ASP A 20 -15.23 6.34 -14.57
C ASP A 20 -14.00 6.26 -15.49
N GLU A 21 -12.93 6.99 -15.22
CA GLU A 21 -11.66 6.88 -15.95
C GLU A 21 -11.08 5.45 -15.91
N TYR A 22 -11.23 4.76 -14.78
CA TYR A 22 -10.79 3.37 -14.66
C TYR A 22 -11.63 2.42 -15.50
N ALA A 23 -12.95 2.67 -15.58
CA ALA A 23 -13.88 1.88 -16.40
C ALA A 23 -13.71 2.13 -17.90
N GLU A 24 -13.40 3.37 -18.30
CA GLU A 24 -13.12 3.74 -19.69
C GLU A 24 -11.85 3.08 -20.24
N GLY A 25 -10.83 2.88 -19.37
CA GLY A 25 -9.61 2.19 -19.78
C GLY A 25 -8.55 2.15 -18.66
N HIS A 26 -7.94 0.98 -18.51
CA HIS A 26 -6.82 0.78 -17.59
C HIS A 26 -5.90 -0.34 -18.10
N GLU A 27 -4.63 -0.29 -17.71
CA GLU A 27 -3.68 -1.35 -17.98
C GLU A 27 -3.84 -2.48 -16.97
N GLU A 28 -3.87 -3.74 -17.43
CA GLU A 28 -4.13 -4.90 -16.56
C GLU A 28 -3.00 -5.13 -15.53
N ASN A 29 -1.76 -4.82 -15.91
CA ASN A 29 -0.55 -5.02 -15.10
C ASN A 29 -0.09 -3.73 -14.42
N GLN A 30 -1.01 -2.87 -13.98
CA GLN A 30 -0.72 -1.61 -13.31
C GLN A 30 -1.49 -1.51 -12.00
N ASN A 31 -0.87 -0.89 -10.97
CA ASN A 31 -1.52 -0.63 -9.69
C ASN A 31 -2.26 0.71 -9.71
N TYR A 32 -3.46 0.73 -9.13
CA TYR A 32 -4.32 1.92 -9.12
C TYR A 32 -4.86 2.27 -7.75
N LEU A 33 -4.96 3.57 -7.48
CA LEU A 33 -5.90 4.12 -6.51
C LEU A 33 -7.16 4.54 -7.28
N VAL A 34 -8.26 3.81 -7.10
CA VAL A 34 -9.54 4.11 -7.76
C VAL A 34 -10.46 4.87 -6.81
N ILE A 35 -10.85 6.09 -7.21
CA ILE A 35 -11.69 7.00 -6.44
C ILE A 35 -13.14 6.82 -6.88
N HIS A 36 -13.97 6.21 -6.03
CA HIS A 36 -15.42 6.12 -6.23
C HIS A 36 -16.15 7.35 -5.67
N SER A 37 -15.68 7.86 -4.55
CA SER A 37 -16.21 9.06 -3.89
C SER A 37 -15.21 9.59 -2.87
N LEU A 38 -15.52 10.74 -2.25
CA LEU A 38 -14.73 11.28 -1.14
C LEU A 38 -14.56 10.27 0.00
N ARG A 39 -15.58 9.44 0.26
CA ARG A 39 -15.59 8.45 1.36
C ARG A 39 -15.16 7.05 0.96
N THR A 40 -15.10 6.75 -0.34
CA THR A 40 -14.88 5.38 -0.83
C THR A 40 -13.80 5.35 -1.89
N LYS A 41 -12.71 4.70 -1.59
CA LYS A 41 -11.59 4.44 -2.51
C LYS A 41 -11.12 3.01 -2.38
N TYR A 42 -10.50 2.51 -3.43
CA TYR A 42 -9.91 1.18 -3.48
C TYR A 42 -8.48 1.25 -3.98
N PHE A 43 -7.61 0.48 -3.36
CA PHE A 43 -6.36 0.09 -3.98
C PHE A 43 -6.61 -1.14 -4.85
N ILE A 44 -6.19 -1.06 -6.10
CA ILE A 44 -6.17 -2.19 -7.02
C ILE A 44 -4.71 -2.55 -7.23
N PHE A 45 -4.34 -3.75 -6.82
CA PHE A 45 -3.01 -4.30 -7.01
C PHE A 45 -3.08 -5.39 -8.09
N ALA A 46 -2.41 -5.16 -9.20
CA ALA A 46 -2.26 -6.12 -10.30
C ALA A 46 -0.78 -6.46 -10.52
N GLU A 47 0.13 -5.52 -10.25
CA GLU A 47 1.57 -5.70 -10.31
C GLU A 47 2.16 -5.73 -8.90
N TYR A 48 2.56 -6.92 -8.42
CA TYR A 48 3.25 -7.14 -7.16
C TYR A 48 3.98 -8.49 -7.19
N LYS A 49 4.95 -8.70 -6.28
CA LYS A 49 5.88 -9.86 -6.31
C LYS A 49 5.20 -11.23 -6.51
N THR A 50 4.02 -11.43 -5.93
CA THR A 50 3.28 -12.70 -5.97
C THR A 50 2.00 -12.64 -6.79
N ALA A 51 1.84 -11.65 -7.67
CA ALA A 51 0.64 -11.44 -8.48
C ALA A 51 0.29 -12.66 -9.35
N LYS A 52 1.29 -13.36 -9.89
CA LYS A 52 1.07 -14.58 -10.67
C LYS A 52 0.37 -15.70 -9.88
N ALA A 53 0.59 -15.77 -8.57
CA ALA A 53 0.00 -16.79 -7.71
C ALA A 53 -1.36 -16.36 -7.12
N TYR A 54 -1.57 -15.08 -6.84
CA TYR A 54 -2.75 -14.59 -6.11
C TYR A 54 -3.68 -13.73 -6.96
N GLY A 55 -3.30 -13.39 -8.17
CA GLY A 55 -4.09 -12.58 -9.10
C GLY A 55 -4.29 -11.14 -8.64
N LYS A 56 -5.13 -10.41 -9.35
CA LYS A 56 -5.51 -9.03 -9.05
C LYS A 56 -6.26 -8.91 -7.72
N LYS A 57 -5.88 -7.95 -6.88
CA LYS A 57 -6.50 -7.72 -5.56
C LYS A 57 -7.11 -6.32 -5.50
N SER A 58 -8.32 -6.24 -4.98
CA SER A 58 -9.02 -4.98 -4.71
C SER A 58 -9.20 -4.81 -3.20
N ILE A 59 -8.64 -3.75 -2.62
CA ILE A 59 -8.66 -3.49 -1.18
C ILE A 59 -9.32 -2.15 -0.92
N LYS A 60 -10.50 -2.17 -0.26
CA LYS A 60 -11.16 -0.94 0.19
C LYS A 60 -10.32 -0.23 1.26
N LEU A 61 -10.17 1.09 1.13
CA LEU A 61 -9.48 1.89 2.14
C LEU A 61 -10.31 1.99 3.42
N ALA A 62 -9.64 1.76 4.56
CA ALA A 62 -10.21 2.06 5.87
C ALA A 62 -10.43 3.58 6.04
N PRO A 63 -11.37 4.01 6.90
CA PRO A 63 -11.70 5.43 7.06
C PRO A 63 -10.48 6.31 7.37
N GLU A 64 -9.58 5.87 8.24
CA GLU A 64 -8.37 6.61 8.63
C GLU A 64 -7.43 6.79 7.44
N LEU A 65 -7.14 5.70 6.70
CA LEU A 65 -6.30 5.76 5.51
C LEU A 65 -6.95 6.60 4.41
N ASN A 66 -8.26 6.46 4.21
CA ASN A 66 -9.00 7.27 3.26
C ASN A 66 -8.91 8.77 3.60
N LYS A 67 -8.98 9.14 4.89
CA LYS A 67 -8.79 10.52 5.34
C LYS A 67 -7.39 11.06 5.04
N MET A 68 -6.36 10.24 5.24
CA MET A 68 -4.97 10.61 4.89
C MET A 68 -4.79 10.79 3.37
N ILE A 69 -5.32 9.87 2.58
CA ILE A 69 -5.29 9.97 1.11
C ILE A 69 -6.02 11.22 0.62
N ASN A 70 -7.20 11.56 1.19
CA ASN A 70 -7.90 12.80 0.84
C ASN A 70 -7.07 14.05 1.12
N LYS A 71 -6.38 14.10 2.27
CA LYS A 71 -5.46 15.21 2.58
C LYS A 71 -4.34 15.32 1.55
N TRP A 72 -3.74 14.19 1.19
CA TRP A 72 -2.67 14.14 0.20
C TRP A 72 -3.16 14.58 -1.20
N LEU A 73 -4.30 14.06 -1.66
CA LEU A 73 -4.90 14.48 -2.94
C LEU A 73 -5.19 15.99 -2.97
N GLY A 74 -5.72 16.55 -1.88
CA GLY A 74 -5.93 17.99 -1.76
C GLY A 74 -4.62 18.81 -1.73
N VAL A 75 -3.52 18.27 -1.21
CA VAL A 75 -2.19 18.90 -1.33
C VAL A 75 -1.75 18.91 -2.79
N ARG A 76 -1.83 17.76 -3.48
CA ARG A 76 -1.48 17.63 -4.90
C ARG A 76 -2.22 18.65 -5.77
N GLU A 77 -3.52 18.80 -5.54
CA GLU A 77 -4.36 19.78 -6.26
C GLU A 77 -3.88 21.22 -6.02
N ARG A 78 -3.64 21.60 -4.75
CA ARG A 78 -3.19 22.95 -4.40
C ARG A 78 -1.84 23.32 -5.00
N ILE A 79 -0.90 22.38 -5.09
CA ILE A 79 0.43 22.62 -5.71
C ILE A 79 0.43 22.32 -7.20
N ASN A 80 -0.74 22.07 -7.80
CA ASN A 80 -0.95 21.84 -9.24
C ASN A 80 -0.03 20.77 -9.83
N VAL A 81 0.01 19.60 -9.19
CA VAL A 81 0.87 18.47 -9.62
C VAL A 81 0.45 17.94 -10.98
N LYS A 82 1.39 17.88 -11.90
CA LYS A 82 1.25 17.31 -13.24
C LYS A 82 1.74 15.85 -13.27
N SER A 83 1.11 14.99 -12.49
CA SER A 83 1.45 13.57 -12.41
C SER A 83 0.21 12.73 -12.14
N ASP A 84 0.07 11.63 -12.84
CA ASP A 84 -1.01 10.64 -12.60
C ASP A 84 -0.67 9.70 -11.44
N TYR A 85 0.60 9.63 -11.03
CA TYR A 85 1.03 8.74 -9.95
C TYR A 85 0.58 9.25 -8.57
N LEU A 86 0.15 8.33 -7.70
CA LEU A 86 -0.19 8.63 -6.30
C LEU A 86 1.00 9.26 -5.57
N LEU A 87 2.17 8.66 -5.72
CA LEU A 87 3.47 9.17 -5.27
C LEU A 87 4.35 9.40 -6.49
N PHE A 88 5.02 10.53 -6.55
CA PHE A 88 5.77 10.97 -7.73
C PHE A 88 7.12 11.58 -7.36
N ASN A 89 8.06 11.47 -8.27
CA ASN A 89 9.38 12.10 -8.18
C ASN A 89 9.35 13.54 -8.73
N ASN A 90 10.47 14.24 -8.66
CA ASN A 90 10.60 15.65 -9.12
C ASN A 90 10.31 15.85 -10.61
N LYS A 91 10.30 14.77 -11.42
CA LYS A 91 9.99 14.80 -12.85
C LYS A 91 8.54 14.42 -13.15
N GLY A 92 7.71 14.16 -12.12
CA GLY A 92 6.33 13.72 -12.26
C GLY A 92 6.15 12.23 -12.55
N GLY A 93 7.24 11.46 -12.67
CA GLY A 93 7.19 10.00 -12.82
C GLY A 93 7.03 9.26 -11.48
N PRO A 94 6.96 7.92 -11.49
CA PRO A 94 6.84 7.12 -10.27
C PRO A 94 8.05 7.27 -9.36
N VAL A 95 7.86 7.05 -8.07
CA VAL A 95 8.97 6.98 -7.11
C VAL A 95 9.68 5.64 -7.25
N GLY A 96 11.00 5.65 -7.44
CA GLY A 96 11.79 4.40 -7.48
C GLY A 96 11.78 3.69 -6.11
N GLU A 97 11.91 2.35 -6.13
CA GLU A 97 11.87 1.53 -4.92
C GLU A 97 12.92 1.95 -3.87
N SER A 98 14.14 2.28 -4.30
CA SER A 98 15.20 2.75 -3.41
C SER A 98 14.82 4.08 -2.74
N SER A 99 14.26 5.04 -3.51
CA SER A 99 13.81 6.32 -2.97
C SER A 99 12.66 6.13 -2.00
N MET A 100 11.71 5.23 -2.32
CA MET A 100 10.59 4.90 -1.44
C MET A 100 11.07 4.27 -0.13
N SER A 101 12.06 3.37 -0.20
CA SER A 101 12.69 2.77 1.00
C SER A 101 13.36 3.84 1.86
N ASN A 102 14.07 4.79 1.24
CA ASN A 102 14.71 5.89 1.96
C ASN A 102 13.66 6.80 2.64
N TYR A 103 12.58 7.18 1.95
CA TYR A 103 11.51 7.98 2.54
C TYR A 103 10.87 7.32 3.77
N ILE A 104 10.69 5.98 3.73
CA ILE A 104 10.16 5.24 4.88
C ILE A 104 11.17 5.27 6.04
N ASN A 105 12.46 5.02 5.76
CA ASN A 105 13.49 5.09 6.79
C ASN A 105 13.58 6.50 7.40
N ASP A 106 13.59 7.55 6.57
CA ASP A 106 13.67 8.95 6.99
C ASP A 106 12.49 9.36 7.89
N ALA A 107 11.29 8.84 7.61
CA ALA A 107 10.12 9.10 8.45
C ALA A 107 10.29 8.60 9.90
N PHE A 108 11.18 7.62 10.14
CA PHE A 108 11.44 7.08 11.47
C PHE A 108 12.75 7.58 12.11
N VAL A 109 13.57 8.35 11.41
CA VAL A 109 14.80 8.96 11.96
C VAL A 109 14.55 9.68 13.29
N PRO A 110 13.46 10.47 13.48
CA PRO A 110 13.19 11.13 14.76
C PRO A 110 12.98 10.16 15.94
N THR A 111 12.71 8.89 15.68
CA THR A 111 12.55 7.86 16.72
C THR A 111 13.87 7.21 17.14
N GLY A 112 14.98 7.56 16.46
CA GLY A 112 16.28 6.90 16.65
C GLY A 112 16.35 5.47 16.11
N LYS A 113 15.35 5.02 15.32
CA LYS A 113 15.27 3.65 14.82
C LYS A 113 15.38 3.61 13.29
N HIS A 114 16.08 2.62 12.77
CA HIS A 114 16.09 2.25 11.36
C HIS A 114 14.91 1.31 11.08
N ILE A 115 13.83 1.84 10.49
CA ILE A 115 12.62 1.08 10.21
C ILE A 115 12.35 1.08 8.69
N GLY A 116 12.68 -0.03 8.03
CA GLY A 116 12.32 -0.26 6.64
C GLY A 116 10.97 -0.97 6.49
N VAL A 117 10.54 -1.15 5.24
CA VAL A 117 9.24 -1.80 4.90
C VAL A 117 9.10 -3.19 5.53
N ASN A 118 10.15 -4.01 5.47
CA ASN A 118 10.10 -5.34 6.06
C ASN A 118 9.93 -5.28 7.58
N MET A 119 10.62 -4.36 8.26
CA MET A 119 10.47 -4.16 9.70
C MET A 119 9.04 -3.73 10.07
N LEU A 120 8.41 -2.81 9.30
CA LEU A 120 7.01 -2.45 9.50
C LEU A 120 6.07 -3.65 9.37
N ARG A 121 6.36 -4.56 8.44
CA ARG A 121 5.60 -5.80 8.25
C ARG A 121 5.80 -6.77 9.41
N HIS A 122 7.03 -6.93 9.91
CA HIS A 122 7.34 -7.71 11.11
C HIS A 122 6.57 -7.17 12.33
N ILE A 123 6.71 -5.88 12.61
CA ILE A 123 6.00 -5.23 13.73
C ILE A 123 4.49 -5.47 13.62
N PHE A 124 3.92 -5.31 12.42
CA PHE A 124 2.49 -5.52 12.22
C PHE A 124 2.07 -6.98 12.46
N VAL A 125 2.85 -7.95 11.99
CA VAL A 125 2.54 -9.39 12.20
C VAL A 125 2.66 -9.72 13.68
N THR A 126 3.74 -9.33 14.35
CA THR A 126 3.98 -9.63 15.77
C THR A 126 2.96 -8.97 16.68
N ASP A 127 2.71 -7.67 16.49
CA ASP A 127 1.87 -6.92 17.43
C ASP A 127 0.37 -7.05 17.16
N VAL A 128 -0.02 -7.30 15.92
CA VAL A 128 -1.42 -7.30 15.51
C VAL A 128 -1.89 -8.66 15.03
N ALA A 129 -1.24 -9.24 14.03
CA ALA A 129 -1.75 -10.43 13.38
C ALA A 129 -1.71 -11.66 14.31
N ASN A 130 -0.63 -11.86 15.06
CA ASN A 130 -0.46 -13.03 15.92
C ASN A 130 -1.46 -13.12 17.08
N LYS A 131 -2.07 -11.99 17.45
CA LYS A 131 -3.10 -11.94 18.51
C LYS A 131 -4.50 -12.29 18.01
N LEU A 132 -4.63 -12.65 16.73
CA LEU A 132 -5.92 -12.90 16.08
C LEU A 132 -6.17 -14.39 15.86
N PRO A 133 -7.45 -14.81 15.76
CA PRO A 133 -7.81 -16.14 15.33
C PRO A 133 -7.21 -16.49 13.97
N LEU A 134 -6.96 -17.78 13.73
CA LEU A 134 -6.30 -18.28 12.51
C LEU A 134 -7.00 -17.81 11.21
N LYS A 135 -8.33 -17.73 11.23
CA LYS A 135 -9.11 -17.24 10.08
C LYS A 135 -8.77 -15.81 9.72
N GLU A 136 -8.74 -14.90 10.71
CA GLU A 136 -8.40 -13.50 10.50
C GLU A 136 -6.92 -13.34 10.10
N ARG A 137 -6.03 -14.18 10.64
CA ARG A 137 -4.60 -14.18 10.24
C ARG A 137 -4.43 -14.53 8.77
N LYS A 138 -5.19 -15.50 8.24
CA LYS A 138 -5.20 -15.85 6.81
C LYS A 138 -5.64 -14.66 5.95
N GLU A 139 -6.75 -14.01 6.30
CA GLU A 139 -7.25 -12.84 5.59
C GLU A 139 -6.24 -11.67 5.56
N ILE A 140 -5.54 -11.48 6.67
CA ILE A 140 -4.46 -10.46 6.76
C ILE A 140 -3.26 -10.85 5.88
N ALA A 141 -2.82 -12.12 5.93
CA ALA A 141 -1.72 -12.59 5.10
C ALA A 141 -2.03 -12.39 3.60
N GLU A 142 -3.24 -12.71 3.17
CA GLU A 142 -3.70 -12.46 1.79
C GLU A 142 -3.65 -10.98 1.41
N LYS A 143 -4.08 -10.07 2.30
CA LYS A 143 -4.01 -8.62 2.08
C LYS A 143 -2.56 -8.09 2.09
N MET A 144 -1.64 -8.80 2.73
CA MET A 144 -0.21 -8.51 2.72
C MET A 144 0.53 -9.15 1.54
N PHE A 145 -0.18 -9.85 0.65
CA PHE A 145 0.36 -10.54 -0.53
C PHE A 145 1.39 -11.62 -0.20
N HIS A 146 1.15 -12.40 0.86
CA HIS A 146 1.98 -13.56 1.21
C HIS A 146 1.14 -14.69 1.81
N SER A 147 1.70 -15.90 1.85
CA SER A 147 1.05 -17.05 2.48
C SER A 147 1.07 -16.93 4.02
N LEU A 148 0.18 -17.69 4.68
CA LEU A 148 0.20 -17.80 6.14
C LEU A 148 1.55 -18.33 6.66
N GLU A 149 2.17 -19.27 5.92
CA GLU A 149 3.50 -19.82 6.26
C GLU A 149 4.57 -18.74 6.30
N MET A 150 4.56 -17.81 5.32
CA MET A 150 5.45 -16.65 5.35
C MET A 150 5.15 -15.72 6.52
N SER A 151 3.90 -15.62 6.97
CA SER A 151 3.55 -14.89 8.18
C SER A 151 4.19 -15.51 9.43
N LEU A 152 4.25 -16.84 9.50
CA LEU A 152 4.89 -17.57 10.61
C LEU A 152 6.43 -17.41 10.61
N VAL A 153 7.05 -17.19 9.46
CA VAL A 153 8.50 -16.89 9.38
C VAL A 153 8.81 -15.55 10.05
N TYR A 154 7.90 -14.59 9.97
CA TYR A 154 8.04 -13.32 10.68
C TYR A 154 7.93 -13.44 12.22
N GLU A 155 7.36 -14.55 12.73
CA GLU A 155 7.28 -14.84 14.18
C GLU A 155 8.57 -15.40 14.77
N LYS A 156 9.38 -16.09 13.96
CA LYS A 156 10.52 -16.92 14.46
C LYS A 156 11.84 -16.17 14.60
N ASN A 157 11.91 -14.89 14.29
CA ASN A 157 13.14 -14.10 14.26
C ASN A 157 13.20 -13.03 15.36
N ASP A 158 12.58 -13.29 16.52
CA ASP A 158 12.78 -12.53 17.77
C ASP A 158 13.73 -13.27 18.70
#